data_30488f36aeb53da542fabbf6a783f94d
#
_entry.id   30488f36aeb53da542fabbf6a783f94d
#
_cell.length_a   1.000
_cell.length_b   1.000
_cell.length_c   1.000
_cell.angle_alpha   90.00
_cell.angle_beta   90.00
_cell.angle_gamma   90.00
#
_symmetry.space_group_name_H-M   'P 1'
#
loop_
_entity.id
_entity.type
_entity.pdbx_description
1 polymer ?
#
loop_
_entity_poly.entity_id
_entity_poly.type
_entity_poly.pdbx_seq_one_letter_code
_entity_poly.pdbx_strand_id
1 'polypeptide(L)'
;MKKIVSILIVLAMVLSFAACGSEPAADGNYKVGICQLVQHEALDAATEGFKAALTEKLGDKVTFIEHNASGDSATCITICNQLVSEGVDLIMGNATPALQAAAAASSTIPVVGTSITDYATA
;
A
#
# COMPACT_ATOMS: atom_id res chain seq x y z
N MET A 1 -53.07 -0.66 11.05
CA MET A 1 -52.10 -1.65 10.60
C MET A 1 -51.36 -1.23 9.31
N LYS A 2 -52.03 -0.69 8.29
CA LYS A 2 -51.34 -0.28 7.04
C LYS A 2 -50.30 0.85 7.25
N LYS A 3 -50.52 1.76 8.17
CA LYS A 3 -49.59 2.88 8.47
C LYS A 3 -48.32 2.42 9.23
N ILE A 4 -48.44 1.39 10.06
CA ILE A 4 -47.33 0.84 10.86
C ILE A 4 -46.39 0.00 9.95
N VAL A 5 -46.97 -0.72 8.99
CA VAL A 5 -46.21 -1.49 7.99
C VAL A 5 -45.41 -0.57 7.07
N SER A 6 -45.99 0.58 6.66
CA SER A 6 -45.28 1.57 5.86
C SER A 6 -44.10 2.21 6.58
N ILE A 7 -44.22 2.47 7.88
CA ILE A 7 -43.15 3.05 8.69
C ILE A 7 -42.02 2.04 8.90
N LEU A 8 -42.33 0.76 9.07
CA LEU A 8 -41.33 -0.31 9.19
C LEU A 8 -40.54 -0.53 7.90
N ILE A 9 -41.17 -0.40 6.74
CA ILE A 9 -40.48 -0.51 5.45
C ILE A 9 -39.54 0.66 5.19
N VAL A 10 -39.95 1.88 5.57
CA VAL A 10 -39.10 3.07 5.44
C VAL A 10 -37.91 3.01 6.39
N LEU A 11 -38.10 2.49 7.61
CA LEU A 11 -37.00 2.33 8.57
C LEU A 11 -35.99 1.26 8.15
N ALA A 12 -36.43 0.21 7.45
CA ALA A 12 -35.57 -0.84 6.91
C ALA A 12 -34.72 -0.34 5.72
N MET A 13 -35.19 0.64 4.95
CA MET A 13 -34.42 1.22 3.82
C MET A 13 -33.34 2.20 4.26
N VAL A 14 -33.45 2.81 5.43
CA VAL A 14 -32.45 3.76 5.95
C VAL A 14 -31.22 3.04 6.52
N LEU A 15 -31.32 1.78 6.92
CA LEU A 15 -30.19 0.98 7.41
C LEU A 15 -29.30 0.38 6.33
N SER A 16 -29.66 0.51 5.05
CA SER A 16 -28.92 -0.13 3.93
C SER A 16 -27.82 0.76 3.33
N PHE A 17 -27.64 1.99 3.79
CA PHE A 17 -26.64 2.93 3.26
C PHE A 17 -25.31 2.98 4.04
N ALA A 18 -25.13 2.14 5.04
CA ALA A 18 -23.93 2.13 5.89
C ALA A 18 -22.89 1.05 5.51
N ALA A 19 -22.90 0.54 4.28
CA ALA A 19 -21.99 -0.52 3.85
C ALA A 19 -21.31 -0.19 2.53
N CYS A 20 -20.64 0.96 2.44
CA CYS A 20 -19.62 1.23 1.42
C CYS A 20 -18.60 2.24 1.97
N GLY A 21 -17.89 1.83 2.97
CA GLY A 21 -16.61 2.37 3.39
C GLY A 21 -15.70 1.17 3.56
N SER A 22 -14.75 0.96 2.67
CA SER A 22 -13.61 0.09 2.95
C SER A 22 -12.86 0.76 4.08
N GLU A 23 -13.22 0.43 5.32
CA GLU A 23 -12.38 0.75 6.47
C GLU A 23 -11.04 0.02 6.26
N PRO A 24 -9.91 0.72 6.44
CA PRO A 24 -8.63 0.06 6.60
C PRO A 24 -8.78 -0.98 7.73
N ALA A 25 -8.19 -2.15 7.56
CA ALA A 25 -8.28 -3.23 8.52
C ALA A 25 -8.09 -2.72 9.95
N ALA A 26 -9.12 -2.78 10.76
CA ALA A 26 -9.15 -2.22 12.11
C ALA A 26 -8.30 -3.01 13.13
N ASP A 27 -7.53 -4.00 12.68
CA ASP A 27 -6.65 -4.81 13.53
C ASP A 27 -5.28 -4.16 13.79
N GLY A 28 -5.00 -3.02 13.19
CA GLY A 28 -3.83 -2.20 13.51
C GLY A 28 -2.50 -2.83 13.14
N ASN A 29 -2.47 -3.88 12.34
CA ASN A 29 -1.24 -4.47 11.82
C ASN A 29 -1.11 -4.15 10.32
N TYR A 30 -0.13 -3.36 9.98
CA TYR A 30 0.14 -2.95 8.60
C TYR A 30 1.31 -3.74 8.02
N LYS A 31 1.13 -4.24 6.81
CA LYS A 31 2.20 -4.82 6.01
C LYS A 31 2.67 -3.81 4.96
N VAL A 32 3.94 -3.46 4.98
CA VAL A 32 4.53 -2.52 4.02
C VAL A 32 5.54 -3.26 3.15
N GLY A 33 5.26 -3.29 1.84
CA GLY A 33 6.16 -3.84 0.85
C GLY A 33 7.17 -2.79 0.40
N ILE A 34 8.42 -3.19 0.25
CA ILE A 34 9.50 -2.33 -0.25
C ILE A 34 10.18 -3.00 -1.44
N CYS A 35 10.15 -2.32 -2.56
CA CYS A 35 10.92 -2.69 -3.75
C CYS A 35 12.05 -1.67 -3.94
N GLN A 36 13.28 -2.07 -3.69
CA GLN A 36 14.47 -1.26 -3.94
C GLN A 36 15.15 -1.73 -5.23
N LEU A 37 15.48 -0.80 -6.13
CA LEU A 37 16.09 -1.14 -7.42
C LEU A 37 17.43 -1.85 -7.28
N VAL A 38 18.32 -1.30 -6.47
CA VAL A 38 19.70 -1.79 -6.34
C VAL A 38 20.24 -1.45 -4.94
N GLN A 39 21.18 -2.22 -4.48
CA GLN A 39 21.93 -1.90 -3.27
C GLN A 39 22.87 -0.73 -3.54
N HIS A 40 22.62 0.38 -2.89
CA HIS A 40 23.42 1.60 -2.99
C HIS A 40 23.22 2.42 -1.72
N GLU A 41 24.30 2.98 -1.19
CA GLU A 41 24.31 3.69 0.10
C GLU A 41 23.16 4.72 0.23
N ALA A 42 22.90 5.50 -0.81
CA ALA A 42 21.82 6.49 -0.79
C ALA A 42 20.43 5.85 -0.78
N LEU A 43 20.23 4.75 -1.51
CA LEU A 43 18.94 4.03 -1.53
C LEU A 43 18.73 3.28 -0.21
N ASP A 44 19.77 2.67 0.33
CA ASP A 44 19.74 1.97 1.61
C ASP A 44 19.36 2.96 2.72
N ALA A 45 19.98 4.14 2.75
CA ALA A 45 19.65 5.20 3.70
C ALA A 45 18.19 5.68 3.59
N ALA A 46 17.66 5.81 2.36
CA ALA A 46 16.27 6.19 2.14
C ALA A 46 15.29 5.10 2.61
N THR A 47 15.59 3.83 2.36
CA THR A 47 14.79 2.70 2.85
C THR A 47 14.80 2.64 4.37
N GLU A 48 15.97 2.74 5.01
CA GLU A 48 16.07 2.72 6.46
C GLU A 48 15.38 3.92 7.13
N GLY A 49 15.51 5.11 6.56
CA GLY A 49 14.79 6.30 7.03
C GLY A 49 13.27 6.14 6.95
N PHE A 50 12.76 5.58 5.87
CA PHE A 50 11.34 5.28 5.70
C PHE A 50 10.83 4.26 6.74
N LYS A 51 11.56 3.17 6.95
CA LYS A 51 11.24 2.15 7.95
C LYS A 51 11.25 2.73 9.37
N ALA A 52 12.28 3.52 9.69
CA ALA A 52 12.42 4.15 11.00
C ALA A 52 11.24 5.09 11.30
N ALA A 53 10.84 5.93 10.34
CA ALA A 53 9.72 6.86 10.50
C ALA A 53 8.38 6.14 10.72
N LEU A 54 8.12 5.05 10.01
CA LEU A 54 6.91 4.25 10.21
C LEU A 54 6.93 3.51 11.54
N THR A 55 8.09 2.97 11.93
CA THR A 55 8.24 2.28 13.23
C THR A 55 8.06 3.26 14.39
N GLU A 56 8.57 4.49 14.28
CA GLU A 56 8.34 5.53 15.30
C GLU A 56 6.85 5.84 15.50
N LYS A 57 6.07 5.86 14.41
CA LYS A 57 4.64 6.20 14.46
C LYS A 57 3.74 5.03 14.81
N LEU A 58 4.06 3.84 14.36
CA LEU A 58 3.19 2.67 14.42
C LEU A 58 3.68 1.59 15.39
N GLY A 59 4.94 1.64 15.80
CA GLY A 59 5.54 0.65 16.70
C GLY A 59 5.43 -0.77 16.14
N ASP A 60 4.98 -1.71 16.96
CA ASP A 60 4.84 -3.13 16.62
C ASP A 60 3.69 -3.41 15.61
N LYS A 61 2.93 -2.37 15.22
CA LYS A 61 1.81 -2.50 14.28
C LYS A 61 2.24 -2.47 12.81
N VAL A 62 3.51 -2.27 12.52
CA VAL A 62 4.03 -2.28 11.15
C VAL A 62 5.04 -3.41 10.97
N THR A 63 4.91 -4.13 9.85
CA THR A 63 5.88 -5.12 9.40
C THR A 63 6.32 -4.79 7.98
N PHE A 64 7.58 -5.07 7.67
CA PHE A 64 8.16 -4.76 6.35
C PHE A 64 8.51 -6.05 5.60
N ILE A 65 8.18 -6.07 4.31
CA ILE A 65 8.61 -7.08 3.36
C ILE A 65 9.48 -6.37 2.34
N GLU A 66 10.78 -6.59 2.40
CA GLU A 66 11.77 -5.86 1.62
C GLU A 66 12.45 -6.76 0.59
N HIS A 67 12.49 -6.30 -0.65
CA HIS A 67 13.17 -6.97 -1.74
C HIS A 67 14.04 -6.00 -2.53
N ASN A 68 15.17 -6.52 -3.04
CA ASN A 68 16.12 -5.80 -3.88
C ASN A 68 16.15 -6.40 -5.28
N ALA A 69 16.01 -5.57 -6.30
CA ALA A 69 15.96 -6.01 -7.70
C ALA A 69 17.34 -6.17 -8.35
N SER A 70 18.41 -5.90 -7.62
CA SER A 70 19.80 -6.05 -8.10
C SER A 70 20.10 -5.27 -9.40
N GLY A 71 19.44 -4.12 -9.58
CA GLY A 71 19.61 -3.23 -10.73
C GLY A 71 18.74 -3.59 -11.94
N ASP A 72 17.90 -4.63 -11.85
CA ASP A 72 17.09 -5.08 -12.98
C ASP A 72 15.64 -4.61 -12.86
N SER A 73 15.18 -3.80 -13.82
CA SER A 73 13.81 -3.28 -13.86
C SER A 73 12.74 -4.36 -14.06
N ALA A 74 13.06 -5.45 -14.77
CA ALA A 74 12.13 -6.57 -14.94
C ALA A 74 11.92 -7.31 -13.60
N THR A 75 12.96 -7.40 -12.80
CA THR A 75 12.88 -7.95 -11.43
C THR A 75 12.04 -7.07 -10.53
N CYS A 76 12.04 -5.74 -10.69
CA CYS A 76 11.12 -4.85 -9.96
C CYS A 76 9.65 -5.23 -10.22
N ILE A 77 9.28 -5.54 -11.46
CA ILE A 77 7.92 -5.96 -11.81
C ILE A 77 7.54 -7.27 -11.08
N THR A 78 8.44 -8.24 -11.08
CA THR A 78 8.22 -9.51 -10.37
C THR A 78 8.05 -9.31 -8.88
N ILE A 79 8.91 -8.50 -8.26
CA ILE A 79 8.85 -8.15 -6.83
C ILE A 79 7.52 -7.47 -6.50
N CYS A 80 7.11 -6.45 -7.26
CA CYS A 80 5.89 -5.71 -6.98
C CYS A 80 4.64 -6.60 -7.12
N ASN A 81 4.59 -7.48 -8.11
CA ASN A 81 3.52 -8.47 -8.25
C ASN A 81 3.49 -9.46 -7.08
N GLN A 82 4.66 -9.88 -6.59
CA GLN A 82 4.75 -10.71 -5.39
C GLN A 82 4.22 -9.98 -4.16
N LEU A 83 4.62 -8.73 -3.92
CA LEU A 83 4.13 -7.92 -2.80
C LEU A 83 2.60 -7.77 -2.82
N VAL A 84 2.01 -7.54 -4.01
CA VAL A 84 0.54 -7.52 -4.17
C VAL A 84 -0.08 -8.85 -3.77
N SER A 85 0.52 -9.97 -4.19
CA SER A 85 0.03 -11.32 -3.85
C SER A 85 0.15 -11.64 -2.35
N GLU A 86 1.12 -11.05 -1.67
CA GLU A 86 1.32 -11.18 -0.23
C GLU A 86 0.35 -10.30 0.59
N GLY A 87 -0.45 -9.49 -0.08
CA GLY A 87 -1.47 -8.66 0.54
C GLY A 87 -0.88 -7.54 1.38
N VAL A 88 0.08 -6.79 0.84
CA VAL A 88 0.61 -5.60 1.52
C VAL A 88 -0.39 -4.45 1.47
N ASP A 89 -0.34 -3.59 2.48
CA ASP A 89 -1.22 -2.42 2.62
C ASP A 89 -0.64 -1.17 1.94
N LEU A 90 0.66 -1.15 1.67
CA LEU A 90 1.40 -0.07 1.04
C LEU A 90 2.62 -0.65 0.31
N ILE A 91 2.96 -0.09 -0.85
CA ILE A 91 4.23 -0.40 -1.53
C ILE A 91 5.08 0.86 -1.61
N MET A 92 6.32 0.77 -1.18
CA MET A 92 7.35 1.79 -1.37
C MET A 92 8.28 1.36 -2.50
N GLY A 93 8.33 2.17 -3.57
CA GLY A 93 9.29 2.02 -4.67
C GLY A 93 10.49 2.94 -4.48
N ASN A 94 11.68 2.36 -4.32
CA ASN A 94 12.92 3.10 -4.17
C ASN A 94 13.71 3.08 -5.47
N ALA A 95 13.75 4.19 -6.15
CA ALA A 95 14.16 4.52 -7.49
C ALA A 95 13.03 4.41 -8.55
N THR A 96 13.19 5.13 -9.66
CA THR A 96 12.16 5.27 -10.71
C THR A 96 11.62 3.95 -11.24
N PRO A 97 12.44 2.95 -11.63
CA PRO A 97 11.92 1.67 -12.12
C PRO A 97 11.10 0.90 -11.08
N ALA A 98 11.47 0.99 -9.80
CA ALA A 98 10.73 0.36 -8.71
C ALA A 98 9.37 1.03 -8.49
N LEU A 99 9.32 2.38 -8.56
CA LEU A 99 8.06 3.13 -8.47
C LEU A 99 7.12 2.80 -9.63
N GLN A 100 7.63 2.79 -10.86
CA GLN A 100 6.85 2.44 -12.05
C GLN A 100 6.28 1.02 -11.96
N ALA A 101 7.09 0.05 -11.52
CA ALA A 101 6.65 -1.32 -11.31
C ALA A 101 5.56 -1.42 -10.22
N ALA A 102 5.71 -0.70 -9.12
CA ALA A 102 4.72 -0.67 -8.04
C ALA A 102 3.39 -0.06 -8.50
N ALA A 103 3.44 1.06 -9.22
CA ALA A 103 2.25 1.71 -9.77
C ALA A 103 1.51 0.84 -10.80
N ALA A 104 2.26 0.07 -11.59
CA ALA A 104 1.68 -0.85 -12.57
C ALA A 104 1.11 -2.14 -11.94
N ALA A 105 1.62 -2.57 -10.79
CA ALA A 105 1.23 -3.83 -10.16
C ALA A 105 -0.15 -3.77 -9.50
N SER A 106 -0.59 -2.61 -9.04
CA SER A 106 -1.89 -2.47 -8.38
C SER A 106 -2.46 -1.07 -8.57
N SER A 107 -3.78 -1.01 -8.76
CA SER A 107 -4.55 0.24 -8.79
C SER A 107 -5.23 0.55 -7.45
N THR A 108 -5.16 -0.34 -6.47
CA THR A 108 -5.87 -0.25 -5.19
C THR A 108 -4.95 -0.10 -3.99
N ILE A 109 -3.74 -0.66 -4.05
CA ILE A 109 -2.74 -0.52 -2.98
C ILE A 109 -2.04 0.83 -3.15
N PRO A 110 -2.01 1.67 -2.11
CA PRO A 110 -1.26 2.92 -2.14
C PRO A 110 0.22 2.69 -2.44
N VAL A 111 0.78 3.56 -3.27
CA VAL A 111 2.19 3.50 -3.66
C VAL A 111 2.88 4.81 -3.29
N VAL A 112 4.04 4.73 -2.68
CA VAL A 112 4.91 5.87 -2.40
C VAL A 112 6.27 5.65 -3.07
N GLY A 113 6.89 6.74 -3.53
CA GLY A 113 8.20 6.69 -4.17
C GLY A 113 9.25 7.49 -3.42
N THR A 114 10.47 7.01 -3.45
CA THR A 114 11.65 7.75 -2.97
C THR A 114 12.79 7.59 -3.97
N SER A 115 13.77 8.50 -3.92
CA SER A 115 14.93 8.50 -4.82
C SER A 115 14.54 8.55 -6.32
N ILE A 116 13.49 9.29 -6.63
CA ILE A 116 12.94 9.40 -7.98
C ILE A 116 13.59 10.57 -8.71
N THR A 117 14.14 10.30 -9.88
CA THR A 117 14.81 11.34 -10.69
C THR A 117 13.83 12.20 -11.49
N ASP A 118 12.68 11.64 -11.87
CA ASP A 118 11.64 12.36 -12.61
C ASP A 118 10.25 11.80 -12.26
N TYR A 119 9.51 12.53 -11.46
CA TYR A 119 8.13 12.17 -11.07
C TYR A 119 7.11 12.38 -12.19
N ALA A 120 7.44 13.12 -13.24
CA ALA A 120 6.53 13.34 -14.36
C ALA A 120 6.42 12.11 -15.27
N THR A 121 7.44 11.26 -15.26
CA THR A 121 7.53 10.04 -16.09
C THR A 121 7.49 8.74 -15.29
N ALA A 122 7.44 8.83 -13.97
CA ALA A 122 7.43 7.68 -13.06
C ALA A 122 6.03 7.08 -12.84
#